data_7fcc59b756dfc09b482d384088cdc44e
#
_entry.id   7fcc59b756dfc09b482d384088cdc44e
#
_cell.length_a   1.000
_cell.length_b   1.000
_cell.length_c   1.000
_cell.angle_alpha   90.00
_cell.angle_beta   90.00
_cell.angle_gamma   90.00
#
_symmetry.space_group_name_H-M   'P 1'
#
loop_
_entity.id
_entity.type
_entity.pdbx_description
1 polymer ?
#
loop_
_entity_poly.entity_id
_entity_poly.type
_entity_poly.pdbx_seq_one_letter_code
_entity_poly.pdbx_strand_id
1 'polypeptide(L)'
;MTLLAIDWASVGIKAAQFILSFSILVVLHELGHFLPARWFGCRVDKFYLFFDPWFSLWKKKKGDTEYGLGWIPFGGYVKIAGMIDESMDKEQMKQPAQPWEFRSKPAWQRLIILLGGIVVNVILAIVIFIGITWYYGEQQLPVKNIRYGLRTDSLVRSIGMLDGDNLVAIDNQPLTYFGSFEADIIFKKPKTIQVQRGDTVLSLTVPDGFAKQVMAHRRSGALLSLR
;
A
#
# COMPACT_ATOMS: atom_id res chain seq x y z
N MET A 1 -26.14 3.00 30.75
CA MET A 1 -25.20 2.08 30.10
C MET A 1 -25.86 1.49 28.86
N THR A 2 -25.76 2.12 27.71
CA THR A 2 -26.22 1.54 26.44
C THR A 2 -25.24 0.47 26.04
N LEU A 3 -25.62 -0.79 26.20
CA LEU A 3 -24.92 -1.93 25.62
C LEU A 3 -24.89 -1.70 24.11
N LEU A 4 -23.69 -1.48 23.55
CA LEU A 4 -23.47 -1.45 22.10
C LEU A 4 -23.92 -2.80 21.52
N ALA A 5 -25.15 -2.85 21.02
CA ALA A 5 -25.63 -4.04 20.32
C ALA A 5 -24.76 -4.24 19.06
N ILE A 6 -24.11 -5.40 18.98
CA ILE A 6 -23.32 -5.76 17.80
C ILE A 6 -24.29 -5.93 16.63
N ASP A 7 -24.14 -5.13 15.60
CA ASP A 7 -24.86 -5.31 14.35
C ASP A 7 -24.25 -6.48 13.55
N TRP A 8 -24.77 -7.66 13.76
CA TRP A 8 -24.31 -8.88 13.10
C TRP A 8 -24.41 -8.83 11.59
N ALA A 9 -25.37 -8.10 11.02
CA ALA A 9 -25.48 -7.93 9.58
C ALA A 9 -24.28 -7.15 9.02
N SER A 10 -23.92 -6.05 9.66
CA SER A 10 -22.73 -5.26 9.31
C SER A 10 -21.44 -6.07 9.47
N VAL A 11 -21.31 -6.86 10.53
CA VAL A 11 -20.16 -7.76 10.73
C VAL A 11 -20.07 -8.79 9.61
N GLY A 12 -21.18 -9.42 9.24
CA GLY A 12 -21.25 -10.41 8.15
C GLY A 12 -20.84 -9.83 6.80
N ILE A 13 -21.33 -8.63 6.46
CA ILE A 13 -20.98 -7.93 5.21
C ILE A 13 -19.47 -7.60 5.18
N LYS A 14 -18.93 -7.06 6.28
CA LYS A 14 -17.50 -6.74 6.36
C LYS A 14 -16.61 -7.97 6.28
N ALA A 15 -17.01 -9.08 6.91
CA ALA A 15 -16.30 -10.35 6.80
C ALA A 15 -16.31 -10.88 5.37
N ALA A 16 -17.45 -10.84 4.68
CA ALA A 16 -17.55 -11.25 3.28
C ALA A 16 -16.70 -10.39 2.35
N GLN A 17 -16.68 -9.06 2.55
CA GLN A 17 -15.84 -8.13 1.80
C GLN A 17 -14.35 -8.42 2.05
N PHE A 18 -13.96 -8.68 3.30
CA PHE A 18 -12.59 -9.04 3.64
C PHE A 18 -12.15 -10.33 2.94
N ILE A 19 -12.97 -11.40 3.04
CA ILE A 19 -12.68 -12.68 2.39
C ILE A 19 -12.56 -12.52 0.87
N LEU A 20 -13.47 -11.78 0.25
CA LEU A 20 -13.43 -11.52 -1.19
C LEU A 20 -12.16 -10.79 -1.60
N SER A 21 -11.82 -9.69 -0.92
CA SER A 21 -10.63 -8.89 -1.21
C SER A 21 -9.35 -9.70 -1.02
N PHE A 22 -9.27 -10.46 0.07
CA PHE A 22 -8.15 -11.34 0.37
C PHE A 22 -8.01 -12.44 -0.68
N SER A 23 -9.13 -13.05 -1.11
CA SER A 23 -9.14 -14.09 -2.14
C SER A 23 -8.59 -13.58 -3.48
N ILE A 24 -9.00 -12.38 -3.91
CA ILE A 24 -8.50 -11.76 -5.15
C ILE A 24 -6.99 -11.55 -5.05
N LEU A 25 -6.51 -11.02 -3.93
CA LEU A 25 -5.10 -10.77 -3.70
C LEU A 25 -4.27 -12.06 -3.73
N VAL A 26 -4.76 -13.11 -3.06
CA VAL A 26 -4.10 -14.42 -3.02
C VAL A 26 -4.07 -15.07 -4.40
N VAL A 27 -5.20 -15.11 -5.12
CA VAL A 27 -5.23 -15.71 -6.47
C VAL A 27 -4.24 -15.03 -7.41
N LEU A 28 -4.18 -13.70 -7.38
CA LEU A 28 -3.25 -12.95 -8.23
C LEU A 28 -1.80 -13.17 -7.80
N HIS A 29 -1.54 -13.28 -6.49
CA HIS A 29 -0.24 -13.64 -5.95
C HIS A 29 0.23 -15.01 -6.47
N GLU A 30 -0.60 -16.04 -6.33
CA GLU A 30 -0.30 -17.39 -6.80
C GLU A 30 -0.14 -17.44 -8.32
N LEU A 31 -0.93 -16.67 -9.08
CA LEU A 31 -0.74 -16.52 -10.52
C LEU A 31 0.62 -15.90 -10.86
N GLY A 32 1.12 -15.02 -10.01
CA GLY A 32 2.45 -14.41 -10.15
C GLY A 32 3.59 -15.45 -10.08
N HIS A 33 3.43 -16.53 -9.34
CA HIS A 33 4.35 -17.67 -9.32
C HIS A 33 4.07 -18.66 -10.47
N PHE A 34 2.81 -18.93 -10.70
CA PHE A 34 2.34 -19.92 -11.68
C PHE A 34 2.74 -19.56 -13.12
N LEU A 35 2.50 -18.32 -13.54
CA LEU A 35 2.74 -17.92 -14.93
C LEU A 35 4.21 -18.00 -15.32
N PRO A 36 5.17 -17.42 -14.57
CA PRO A 36 6.59 -17.57 -14.90
C PRO A 36 7.06 -19.01 -14.83
N ALA A 37 6.59 -19.81 -13.87
CA ALA A 37 6.92 -21.22 -13.77
C ALA A 37 6.54 -21.96 -15.07
N ARG A 38 5.35 -21.72 -15.59
CA ARG A 38 4.89 -22.29 -16.86
C ARG A 38 5.69 -21.78 -18.06
N TRP A 39 5.99 -20.46 -18.11
CA TRP A 39 6.78 -19.86 -19.19
C TRP A 39 8.19 -20.46 -19.29
N PHE A 40 8.81 -20.75 -18.14
CA PHE A 40 10.14 -21.38 -18.10
C PHE A 40 10.10 -22.90 -18.18
N GLY A 41 8.93 -23.50 -18.48
CA GLY A 41 8.78 -24.94 -18.65
C GLY A 41 8.91 -25.71 -17.34
N CYS A 42 8.58 -25.12 -16.20
CA CYS A 42 8.39 -25.87 -14.97
C CYS A 42 7.03 -26.55 -14.96
N ARG A 43 6.99 -27.80 -14.46
CA ARG A 43 5.74 -28.48 -14.19
C ARG A 43 5.12 -27.92 -12.92
N VAL A 44 3.84 -27.56 -12.98
CA VAL A 44 3.07 -27.17 -11.82
C VAL A 44 2.09 -28.29 -11.50
N ASP A 45 2.26 -28.90 -10.35
CA ASP A 45 1.45 -30.04 -9.93
C ASP A 45 0.09 -29.61 -9.40
N LYS A 46 0.04 -28.51 -8.59
CA LYS A 46 -1.21 -28.00 -8.02
C LYS A 46 -1.28 -26.48 -8.08
N PHE A 47 -2.49 -25.97 -8.26
CA PHE A 47 -2.86 -24.56 -8.13
C PHE A 47 -4.16 -24.47 -7.33
N TYR A 48 -4.07 -24.02 -6.11
CA TYR A 48 -5.21 -24.00 -5.20
C TYR A 48 -5.46 -22.61 -4.64
N LEU A 49 -6.72 -22.20 -4.72
CA LEU A 49 -7.24 -21.12 -3.92
C LEU A 49 -7.71 -21.73 -2.59
N PHE A 50 -7.27 -21.16 -1.50
CA PHE A 50 -7.49 -21.64 -0.14
C PHE A 50 -6.80 -22.97 0.18
N PHE A 51 -6.50 -23.17 1.44
CA PHE A 51 -5.94 -24.42 1.91
C PHE A 51 -7.02 -25.51 1.98
N ASP A 52 -6.64 -26.73 1.65
CA ASP A 52 -7.52 -27.88 1.57
C ASP A 52 -7.07 -29.05 2.48
N PRO A 53 -6.77 -28.83 3.79
CA PRO A 53 -6.42 -29.94 4.66
C PRO A 53 -7.59 -30.91 4.69
N TRP A 54 -7.28 -32.19 4.41
CA TRP A 54 -8.19 -33.36 4.38
C TRP A 54 -9.09 -33.45 3.14
N PHE A 55 -9.72 -32.36 2.65
CA PHE A 55 -10.58 -32.40 1.47
C PHE A 55 -10.62 -31.05 0.74
N SER A 56 -10.91 -31.11 -0.55
CA SER A 56 -11.11 -29.93 -1.40
C SER A 56 -12.61 -29.75 -1.67
N LEU A 57 -13.11 -28.52 -1.66
CA LEU A 57 -14.50 -28.21 -2.05
C LEU A 57 -14.73 -28.51 -3.53
N TRP A 58 -13.74 -28.23 -4.35
CA TRP A 58 -13.75 -28.50 -5.78
C TRP A 58 -12.33 -28.77 -6.26
N LYS A 59 -12.19 -29.71 -7.21
CA LYS A 59 -10.93 -29.96 -7.90
C LYS A 59 -11.14 -30.45 -9.32
N LYS A 60 -10.28 -30.02 -10.23
CA LYS A 60 -10.27 -30.44 -11.62
C LYS A 60 -8.84 -30.51 -12.13
N LYS A 61 -8.46 -31.65 -12.71
CA LYS A 61 -7.16 -31.83 -13.35
C LYS A 61 -7.23 -31.39 -14.81
N LYS A 62 -6.28 -30.56 -15.25
CA LYS A 62 -6.10 -30.15 -16.64
C LYS A 62 -4.63 -30.24 -17.01
N GLY A 63 -4.28 -31.20 -17.86
CA GLY A 63 -2.89 -31.56 -18.15
C GLY A 63 -2.20 -32.10 -16.89
N ASP A 64 -1.02 -31.55 -16.58
CA ASP A 64 -0.24 -31.95 -15.41
C ASP A 64 -0.67 -31.24 -14.13
N THR A 65 -1.49 -30.19 -14.23
CA THR A 65 -1.89 -29.33 -13.09
C THR A 65 -3.26 -29.70 -12.57
N GLU A 66 -3.37 -29.88 -11.26
CA GLU A 66 -4.62 -29.99 -10.54
C GLU A 66 -5.00 -28.60 -10.01
N TYR A 67 -6.14 -28.09 -10.46
CA TYR A 67 -6.74 -26.84 -9.98
C TYR A 67 -7.77 -27.16 -8.93
N GLY A 68 -7.77 -26.43 -7.81
CA GLY A 68 -8.69 -26.71 -6.74
C GLY A 68 -9.09 -25.50 -5.91
N LEU A 69 -10.17 -25.69 -5.15
CA LEU A 69 -10.68 -24.78 -4.16
C LEU A 69 -10.70 -25.49 -2.80
N GLY A 70 -9.90 -25.01 -1.88
CA GLY A 70 -9.91 -25.42 -0.48
C GLY A 70 -11.08 -24.80 0.30
N TRP A 71 -11.18 -25.11 1.57
CA TRP A 71 -12.25 -24.62 2.43
C TRP A 71 -11.77 -23.62 3.49
N ILE A 72 -10.45 -23.49 3.70
CA ILE A 72 -9.88 -22.55 4.66
C ILE A 72 -9.47 -21.27 3.93
N PRO A 73 -10.18 -20.12 4.09
CA PRO A 73 -9.97 -18.91 3.30
C PRO A 73 -8.80 -18.04 3.80
N PHE A 74 -7.68 -18.66 4.21
CA PHE A 74 -6.50 -17.95 4.73
C PHE A 74 -5.26 -18.10 3.87
N GLY A 75 -5.42 -18.30 2.57
CA GLY A 75 -4.28 -18.39 1.67
C GLY A 75 -4.61 -19.18 0.42
N GLY A 76 -3.58 -19.51 -0.34
CA GLY A 76 -3.59 -20.39 -1.49
C GLY A 76 -2.23 -21.01 -1.61
N TYR A 77 -2.02 -21.87 -2.61
CA TYR A 77 -0.71 -22.40 -2.89
C TYR A 77 -0.55 -22.87 -4.33
N VAL A 78 0.68 -22.73 -4.80
CA VAL A 78 1.12 -23.29 -6.09
C VAL A 78 2.22 -24.31 -5.83
N LYS A 79 1.98 -25.60 -6.14
CA LYS A 79 3.00 -26.64 -6.04
C LYS A 79 3.76 -26.72 -7.35
N ILE A 80 5.01 -26.22 -7.36
CA ILE A 80 5.91 -26.27 -8.50
C ILE A 80 6.87 -27.46 -8.31
N ALA A 81 6.98 -28.34 -9.30
CA ALA A 81 7.85 -29.51 -9.22
C ALA A 81 9.31 -29.12 -8.96
N GLY A 82 9.94 -29.79 -7.98
CA GLY A 82 11.34 -29.54 -7.60
C GLY A 82 11.58 -28.24 -6.83
N MET A 83 10.53 -27.58 -6.33
CA MET A 83 10.60 -26.48 -5.37
C MET A 83 10.30 -27.02 -3.98
N ILE A 84 11.09 -26.63 -2.99
CA ILE A 84 10.80 -26.94 -1.59
C ILE A 84 9.75 -25.90 -1.13
N ASP A 85 8.54 -26.35 -1.02
CA ASP A 85 7.42 -25.59 -0.46
C ASP A 85 6.98 -26.20 0.89
N GLU A 86 5.89 -25.70 1.43
CA GLU A 86 5.30 -26.20 2.70
C GLU A 86 4.89 -27.68 2.63
N SER A 87 4.75 -28.26 1.41
CA SER A 87 4.41 -29.68 1.20
C SER A 87 5.58 -30.64 1.47
N MET A 88 6.79 -30.09 1.67
CA MET A 88 8.02 -30.80 2.08
C MET A 88 8.24 -32.14 1.38
N ASP A 89 8.19 -32.18 0.06
CA ASP A 89 8.41 -33.40 -0.74
C ASP A 89 9.91 -33.77 -0.79
N LYS A 90 10.46 -34.07 0.41
CA LYS A 90 11.89 -34.38 0.61
C LYS A 90 12.35 -35.63 -0.17
N GLU A 91 11.45 -36.56 -0.47
CA GLU A 91 11.79 -37.77 -1.21
C GLU A 91 12.04 -37.52 -2.68
N GLN A 92 11.26 -36.62 -3.30
CA GLN A 92 11.48 -36.20 -4.68
C GLN A 92 12.82 -35.47 -4.83
N MET A 93 13.26 -34.75 -3.80
CA MET A 93 14.54 -34.03 -3.81
C MET A 93 15.79 -34.96 -3.80
N LYS A 94 15.65 -36.21 -3.36
CA LYS A 94 16.73 -37.20 -3.37
C LYS A 94 17.03 -37.76 -4.77
N GLN A 95 16.09 -37.60 -5.71
CA GLN A 95 16.25 -38.06 -7.09
C GLN A 95 17.02 -37.02 -7.93
N PRO A 96 17.69 -37.43 -9.03
CA PRO A 96 18.29 -36.46 -9.94
C PRO A 96 17.30 -35.46 -10.49
N ALA A 97 17.75 -34.20 -10.60
CA ALA A 97 16.89 -33.10 -11.07
C ALA A 97 16.40 -33.33 -12.49
N GLN A 98 15.10 -33.21 -12.71
CA GLN A 98 14.50 -33.37 -14.04
C GLN A 98 14.44 -32.01 -14.76
N PRO A 99 14.46 -31.97 -16.11
CA PRO A 99 14.46 -30.71 -16.87
C PRO A 99 13.23 -29.78 -16.61
N TRP A 100 12.12 -30.36 -16.18
CA TRP A 100 10.88 -29.64 -15.85
C TRP A 100 10.78 -29.22 -14.38
N GLU A 101 11.80 -29.43 -13.59
CA GLU A 101 11.81 -29.04 -12.18
C GLU A 101 12.39 -27.64 -11.99
N PHE A 102 11.87 -26.92 -10.98
CA PHE A 102 12.35 -25.60 -10.58
C PHE A 102 13.86 -25.58 -10.32
N ARG A 103 14.38 -26.59 -9.63
CA ARG A 103 15.81 -26.67 -9.26
C ARG A 103 16.74 -26.84 -10.47
N SER A 104 16.22 -27.29 -11.62
CA SER A 104 17.00 -27.42 -12.86
C SER A 104 17.15 -26.10 -13.62
N LYS A 105 16.40 -25.08 -13.26
CA LYS A 105 16.39 -23.79 -13.95
C LYS A 105 17.56 -22.89 -13.52
N PRO A 106 18.07 -22.02 -14.40
CA PRO A 106 19.09 -21.05 -14.04
C PRO A 106 18.59 -20.08 -12.96
N ALA A 107 19.52 -19.51 -12.20
CA ALA A 107 19.20 -18.70 -11.01
C ALA A 107 18.25 -17.54 -11.29
N TRP A 108 18.40 -16.86 -12.43
CA TRP A 108 17.53 -15.72 -12.79
C TRP A 108 16.07 -16.15 -13.06
N GLN A 109 15.84 -17.32 -13.66
CA GLN A 109 14.47 -17.84 -13.84
C GLN A 109 13.84 -18.20 -12.51
N ARG A 110 14.60 -18.85 -11.63
CA ARG A 110 14.15 -19.16 -10.28
C ARG A 110 13.79 -17.91 -9.50
N LEU A 111 14.62 -16.86 -9.63
CA LEU A 111 14.34 -15.56 -8.98
C LEU A 111 13.03 -14.94 -9.48
N ILE A 112 12.80 -14.94 -10.80
CA ILE A 112 11.53 -14.41 -11.37
C ILE A 112 10.32 -15.21 -10.87
N ILE A 113 10.43 -16.54 -10.80
CA ILE A 113 9.35 -17.38 -10.26
C ILE A 113 9.09 -17.02 -8.79
N LEU A 114 10.14 -16.92 -7.96
CA LEU A 114 10.01 -16.62 -6.52
C LEU A 114 9.46 -15.23 -6.26
N LEU A 115 9.87 -14.22 -7.00
CA LEU A 115 9.42 -12.84 -6.84
C LEU A 115 8.08 -12.58 -7.53
N GLY A 116 7.63 -13.46 -8.42
CA GLY A 116 6.46 -13.23 -9.26
C GLY A 116 5.20 -12.85 -8.48
N GLY A 117 4.90 -13.52 -7.39
CA GLY A 117 3.76 -13.21 -6.54
C GLY A 117 3.83 -11.80 -5.94
N ILE A 118 5.00 -11.43 -5.41
CA ILE A 118 5.23 -10.09 -4.83
C ILE A 118 5.08 -9.01 -5.90
N VAL A 119 5.69 -9.21 -7.07
CA VAL A 119 5.64 -8.26 -8.19
C VAL A 119 4.20 -8.03 -8.65
N VAL A 120 3.41 -9.08 -8.79
CA VAL A 120 1.99 -8.96 -9.17
C VAL A 120 1.20 -8.18 -8.12
N ASN A 121 1.42 -8.42 -6.83
CA ASN A 121 0.75 -7.67 -5.78
C ASN A 121 1.13 -6.18 -5.77
N VAL A 122 2.40 -5.85 -6.03
CA VAL A 122 2.85 -4.45 -6.17
C VAL A 122 2.18 -3.78 -7.38
N ILE A 123 2.15 -4.45 -8.52
CA ILE A 123 1.45 -3.95 -9.72
C ILE A 123 -0.04 -3.73 -9.43
N LEU A 124 -0.68 -4.71 -8.78
CA LEU A 124 -2.09 -4.59 -8.39
C LEU A 124 -2.33 -3.38 -7.48
N ALA A 125 -1.48 -3.18 -6.48
CA ALA A 125 -1.58 -2.02 -5.58
C ALA A 125 -1.47 -0.69 -6.34
N ILE A 126 -0.52 -0.58 -7.28
CA ILE A 126 -0.37 0.59 -8.14
C ILE A 126 -1.62 0.82 -9.00
N VAL A 127 -2.13 -0.24 -9.64
CA VAL A 127 -3.33 -0.14 -10.50
C VAL A 127 -4.56 0.30 -9.68
N ILE A 128 -4.76 -0.28 -8.50
CA ILE A 128 -5.86 0.11 -7.60
C ILE A 128 -5.69 1.57 -7.16
N PHE A 129 -4.48 1.98 -6.77
CA PHE A 129 -4.20 3.35 -6.36
C PHE A 129 -4.47 4.36 -7.48
N ILE A 130 -4.01 4.08 -8.70
CA ILE A 130 -4.30 4.90 -9.89
C ILE A 130 -5.82 4.98 -10.13
N GLY A 131 -6.52 3.85 -10.07
CA GLY A 131 -7.96 3.79 -10.27
C GLY A 131 -8.74 4.60 -9.23
N ILE A 132 -8.37 4.50 -7.95
CA ILE A 132 -8.98 5.27 -6.87
C ILE A 132 -8.70 6.77 -7.06
N THR A 133 -7.45 7.14 -7.32
CA THR A 133 -7.08 8.54 -7.53
C THR A 133 -7.75 9.14 -8.77
N TRP A 134 -7.90 8.36 -9.84
CA TRP A 134 -8.58 8.80 -11.05
C TRP A 134 -10.09 8.99 -10.82
N TYR A 135 -10.73 8.10 -10.07
CA TYR A 135 -12.18 8.14 -9.85
C TYR A 135 -12.59 9.18 -8.81
N TYR A 136 -11.88 9.25 -7.67
CA TYR A 136 -12.22 10.13 -6.56
C TYR A 136 -11.44 11.46 -6.58
N GLY A 137 -10.36 11.55 -7.34
CA GLY A 137 -9.43 12.66 -7.28
C GLY A 137 -8.65 12.72 -5.97
N GLU A 138 -7.84 13.77 -5.81
CA GLU A 138 -7.19 14.09 -4.54
C GLU A 138 -8.10 15.02 -3.73
N GLN A 139 -8.47 14.61 -2.52
CA GLN A 139 -9.17 15.47 -1.59
C GLN A 139 -8.17 16.44 -0.95
N GLN A 140 -8.12 17.65 -1.46
CA GLN A 140 -7.27 18.70 -0.91
C GLN A 140 -8.16 19.78 -0.26
N LEU A 141 -7.78 20.21 0.95
CA LEU A 141 -8.46 21.30 1.61
C LEU A 141 -7.95 22.65 1.07
N PRO A 142 -8.81 23.44 0.37
CA PRO A 142 -8.44 24.79 -0.01
C PRO A 142 -8.20 25.66 1.22
N VAL A 143 -7.11 26.43 1.21
CA VAL A 143 -6.75 27.28 2.36
C VAL A 143 -7.88 28.27 2.73
N LYS A 144 -8.59 28.78 1.73
CA LYS A 144 -9.75 29.67 1.92
C LYS A 144 -10.91 29.09 2.72
N ASN A 145 -10.96 27.75 2.86
CA ASN A 145 -12.02 27.04 3.59
C ASN A 145 -11.68 26.82 5.08
N ILE A 146 -10.48 27.23 5.51
CA ILE A 146 -10.05 27.12 6.91
C ILE A 146 -10.71 28.28 7.68
N ARG A 147 -11.75 27.96 8.50
CA ARG A 147 -12.56 28.97 9.20
C ARG A 147 -12.00 29.39 10.55
N TYR A 148 -11.33 28.48 11.26
CA TYR A 148 -10.92 28.69 12.65
C TYR A 148 -9.42 28.91 12.81
N GLY A 149 -8.72 29.06 11.70
CA GLY A 149 -7.27 29.17 11.68
C GLY A 149 -6.56 27.83 11.93
N LEU A 150 -5.24 27.90 12.01
CA LEU A 150 -4.38 26.74 12.16
C LEU A 150 -3.84 26.65 13.59
N ARG A 151 -3.55 25.44 14.01
CA ARG A 151 -2.75 25.17 15.18
C ARG A 151 -1.31 24.98 14.74
N THR A 152 -0.40 25.67 15.40
CA THR A 152 1.01 25.75 15.03
C THR A 152 1.89 24.91 15.96
N ASP A 153 2.86 24.22 15.41
CA ASP A 153 3.92 23.56 16.17
C ASP A 153 5.02 24.57 16.60
N SER A 154 5.88 24.11 17.51
CA SER A 154 7.01 24.89 18.03
C SER A 154 7.92 25.43 16.93
N LEU A 155 8.15 24.65 15.87
CA LEU A 155 9.04 25.03 14.78
C LEU A 155 8.47 26.19 13.95
N VAL A 156 7.20 26.17 13.59
CA VAL A 156 6.60 27.30 12.85
C VAL A 156 6.33 28.51 13.76
N ARG A 157 6.19 28.29 15.07
CA ARG A 157 6.15 29.41 16.04
C ARG A 157 7.48 30.16 16.12
N SER A 158 8.62 29.49 15.91
CA SER A 158 9.93 30.16 15.92
C SER A 158 10.09 31.19 14.81
N ILE A 159 9.35 31.10 13.73
CA ILE A 159 9.30 32.10 12.64
C ILE A 159 8.19 33.14 12.84
N GLY A 160 7.51 33.13 13.98
CA GLY A 160 6.48 34.13 14.32
C GLY A 160 5.05 33.75 13.98
N MET A 161 4.77 32.53 13.52
CA MET A 161 3.42 32.03 13.29
C MET A 161 2.73 31.69 14.61
N LEU A 162 1.45 32.01 14.77
CA LEU A 162 0.66 31.78 15.97
C LEU A 162 -0.59 30.94 15.69
N ASP A 163 -1.10 30.31 16.76
CA ASP A 163 -2.38 29.60 16.68
C ASP A 163 -3.51 30.57 16.28
N GLY A 164 -4.30 30.15 15.30
CA GLY A 164 -5.37 30.97 14.73
C GLY A 164 -4.98 31.71 13.45
N ASP A 165 -3.70 31.72 13.06
CA ASP A 165 -3.28 32.27 11.78
C ASP A 165 -3.82 31.40 10.64
N ASN A 166 -4.17 32.03 9.52
CA ASN A 166 -4.48 31.38 8.26
C ASN A 166 -3.35 31.62 7.25
N LEU A 167 -2.98 30.59 6.51
CA LEU A 167 -2.02 30.71 5.42
C LEU A 167 -2.63 31.50 4.26
N VAL A 168 -1.86 32.40 3.65
CA VAL A 168 -2.28 33.19 2.49
C VAL A 168 -1.40 32.93 1.28
N ALA A 169 -0.10 33.12 1.43
CA ALA A 169 0.83 32.98 0.33
C ALA A 169 2.22 32.55 0.82
N ILE A 170 3.01 32.02 -0.10
CA ILE A 170 4.43 31.70 0.06
C ILE A 170 5.21 32.42 -1.04
N ASP A 171 6.20 33.27 -0.66
CA ASP A 171 6.94 34.14 -1.58
C ASP A 171 6.03 34.91 -2.56
N ASN A 172 4.97 35.53 -2.02
CA ASN A 172 3.92 36.24 -2.76
C ASN A 172 3.10 35.39 -3.74
N GLN A 173 3.28 34.07 -3.77
CA GLN A 173 2.43 33.16 -4.55
C GLN A 173 1.29 32.64 -3.66
N PRO A 174 0.03 32.84 -4.05
CA PRO A 174 -1.11 32.37 -3.26
C PRO A 174 -1.03 30.86 -3.02
N LEU A 175 -1.18 30.44 -1.77
CA LEU A 175 -1.26 29.03 -1.42
C LEU A 175 -2.69 28.54 -1.66
N THR A 176 -2.86 27.59 -2.55
CA THR A 176 -4.20 27.08 -2.92
C THR A 176 -4.69 26.03 -1.95
N TYR A 177 -3.81 25.10 -1.55
CA TYR A 177 -4.16 23.96 -0.74
C TYR A 177 -3.30 23.85 0.52
N PHE A 178 -3.96 23.52 1.64
CA PHE A 178 -3.28 23.37 2.93
C PHE A 178 -2.22 22.27 2.94
N GLY A 179 -2.51 21.12 2.30
CA GLY A 179 -1.63 19.96 2.28
C GLY A 179 -0.30 20.18 1.55
N SER A 180 -0.19 21.22 0.70
CA SER A 180 1.06 21.51 -0.02
C SER A 180 2.07 22.32 0.81
N PHE A 181 1.69 22.88 1.96
CA PHE A 181 2.53 23.80 2.74
C PHE A 181 3.91 23.23 3.11
N GLU A 182 3.95 22.03 3.69
CA GLU A 182 5.23 21.41 4.07
C GLU A 182 6.10 21.07 2.86
N ALA A 183 5.48 20.56 1.80
CA ALA A 183 6.17 20.26 0.55
C ALA A 183 6.74 21.54 -0.09
N ASP A 184 5.97 22.62 -0.10
CA ASP A 184 6.41 23.90 -0.64
C ASP A 184 7.60 24.47 0.13
N ILE A 185 7.63 24.37 1.46
CA ILE A 185 8.78 24.77 2.27
C ILE A 185 10.03 23.94 1.92
N ILE A 186 9.88 22.63 1.80
CA ILE A 186 11.01 21.71 1.57
C ILE A 186 11.59 21.90 0.17
N PHE A 187 10.73 21.95 -0.85
CA PHE A 187 11.17 21.97 -2.26
C PHE A 187 11.47 23.36 -2.78
N LYS A 188 10.65 24.37 -2.44
CA LYS A 188 10.81 25.74 -2.94
C LYS A 188 11.76 26.57 -2.07
N LYS A 189 11.99 26.20 -0.80
CA LYS A 189 12.82 26.92 0.18
C LYS A 189 12.49 28.42 0.21
N PRO A 190 11.24 28.78 0.51
CA PRO A 190 10.79 30.16 0.42
C PRO A 190 11.52 31.06 1.42
N LYS A 191 11.52 32.35 1.13
CA LYS A 191 12.06 33.40 2.01
C LYS A 191 10.98 34.02 2.89
N THR A 192 9.72 33.99 2.45
CA THR A 192 8.61 34.60 3.16
C THR A 192 7.37 33.72 3.16
N ILE A 193 6.64 33.75 4.28
CA ILE A 193 5.31 33.15 4.42
C ILE A 193 4.34 34.25 4.82
N GLN A 194 3.27 34.40 4.08
CA GLN A 194 2.21 35.35 4.43
C GLN A 194 1.08 34.64 5.16
N VAL A 195 0.72 35.18 6.31
CA VAL A 195 -0.37 34.68 7.16
C VAL A 195 -1.37 35.79 7.42
N GLN A 196 -2.64 35.43 7.48
CA GLN A 196 -3.71 36.31 7.92
C GLN A 196 -3.93 36.08 9.43
N ARG A 197 -3.78 37.16 10.20
CA ARG A 197 -4.04 37.21 11.65
C ARG A 197 -5.13 38.23 11.92
N GLY A 198 -6.35 37.76 12.21
CA GLY A 198 -7.52 38.64 12.22
C GLY A 198 -7.73 39.30 10.85
N ASP A 199 -7.79 40.61 10.81
CA ASP A 199 -8.00 41.40 9.60
C ASP A 199 -6.68 41.82 8.92
N THR A 200 -5.54 41.44 9.45
CA THR A 200 -4.22 41.88 8.98
C THR A 200 -3.44 40.74 8.31
N VAL A 201 -2.83 41.01 7.16
CA VAL A 201 -1.89 40.08 6.53
C VAL A 201 -0.47 40.44 6.96
N LEU A 202 0.22 39.47 7.57
CA LEU A 202 1.59 39.59 8.05
C LEU A 202 2.53 38.76 7.16
N SER A 203 3.70 39.33 6.87
CA SER A 203 4.77 38.62 6.16
C SER A 203 5.82 38.15 7.16
N LEU A 204 5.99 36.84 7.29
CA LEU A 204 6.95 36.21 8.19
C LEU A 204 8.18 35.80 7.39
N THR A 205 9.38 36.16 7.89
CA THR A 205 10.64 35.79 7.24
C THR A 205 11.03 34.38 7.61
N VAL A 206 11.35 33.56 6.62
CA VAL A 206 11.82 32.18 6.79
C VAL A 206 13.33 32.16 6.85
N PRO A 207 13.98 31.72 7.95
CA PRO A 207 15.43 31.71 8.06
C PRO A 207 16.07 30.67 7.14
N ASP A 208 17.30 30.93 6.72
CA ASP A 208 18.08 29.96 5.96
C ASP A 208 18.22 28.63 6.74
N GLY A 209 18.04 27.53 6.01
CA GLY A 209 18.11 26.20 6.63
C GLY A 209 16.80 25.71 7.26
N PHE A 210 15.75 26.53 7.30
CA PHE A 210 14.44 26.13 7.85
C PHE A 210 13.87 24.86 7.20
N ALA A 211 14.04 24.68 5.88
CA ALA A 211 13.64 23.47 5.19
C ALA A 211 14.31 22.20 5.76
N LYS A 212 15.59 22.28 6.19
CA LYS A 212 16.28 21.14 6.85
C LYS A 212 15.68 20.86 8.23
N GLN A 213 15.32 21.91 8.97
CA GLN A 213 14.65 21.76 10.27
C GLN A 213 13.26 21.12 10.09
N VAL A 214 12.49 21.52 9.09
CA VAL A 214 11.21 20.90 8.74
C VAL A 214 11.37 19.42 8.42
N MET A 215 12.35 19.05 7.61
CA MET A 215 12.63 17.64 7.29
C MET A 215 13.01 16.82 8.52
N ALA A 216 13.79 17.38 9.43
CA ALA A 216 14.15 16.72 10.68
C ALA A 216 12.95 16.60 11.63
N HIS A 217 12.12 17.63 11.69
CA HIS A 217 10.95 17.71 12.57
C HIS A 217 9.81 16.79 12.14
N ARG A 218 9.71 16.45 10.86
CA ARG A 218 8.65 15.58 10.30
C ARG A 218 8.50 14.22 11.02
N ARG A 219 9.54 13.79 11.73
CA ARG A 219 9.49 12.58 12.57
C ARG A 219 8.73 12.76 13.89
N SER A 220 8.51 13.99 14.33
CA SER A 220 7.88 14.32 15.61
C SER A 220 6.43 14.77 15.50
N GLY A 221 5.96 15.11 14.29
CA GLY A 221 4.56 15.51 14.08
C GLY A 221 4.35 16.45 12.89
N ALA A 222 3.10 16.84 12.66
CA ALA A 222 2.75 17.82 11.63
C ALA A 222 3.10 19.23 12.11
N LEU A 223 3.63 20.06 11.20
CA LEU A 223 3.96 21.48 11.47
C LEU A 223 2.71 22.30 11.76
N LEU A 224 1.64 22.01 11.03
CA LEU A 224 0.35 22.68 11.12
C LEU A 224 -0.76 21.66 11.19
N SER A 225 -1.77 21.93 11.98
CA SER A 225 -3.02 21.15 12.02
C SER A 225 -4.22 22.08 12.02
N LEU A 226 -5.36 21.56 11.63
CA LEU A 226 -6.62 22.29 11.75
C LEU A 226 -6.98 22.49 13.22
N ARG A 227 -7.52 23.65 13.54
CA ARG A 227 -8.01 23.97 14.87
C ARG A 227 -9.46 23.55 15.06
#